data_fa62b9996e1f8575e0c005185ef0bf41
#
_entry.id   fa62b9996e1f8575e0c005185ef0bf41
#
_cell.length_a   1.000
_cell.length_b   1.000
_cell.length_c   1.000
_cell.angle_alpha   90.00
_cell.angle_beta   90.00
_cell.angle_gamma   90.00
#
_symmetry.space_group_name_H-M   'P 1'
#
loop_
_entity.id
_entity.type
_entity.pdbx_description
1 polymer ?
#
loop_
_entity_poly.entity_id
_entity_poly.type
_entity_poly.pdbx_seq_one_letter_code
_entity_poly.pdbx_strand_id
1 'polypeptide(L)'
;MLKEIQKALLRVRAIGMNYKFDGNGRIEGLSFGLDIKGNKIGFTLPINTEKVRIVLKKEQNKRWDDDEYVYRVSWANMRDWVVAQMALIETEMAEPLQVFLPYAEDNTGKTLYEKVIDSNLLLGSGN
;
A
#
# COMPACT_ATOMS: atom_id res chain seq x y z
N MET A 1 -9.25 -1.65 -11.59
CA MET A 1 -8.02 -1.23 -10.88
C MET A 1 -7.59 -2.20 -9.80
N LEU A 2 -8.47 -2.60 -8.91
CA LEU A 2 -8.14 -3.60 -7.89
C LEU A 2 -7.75 -4.94 -8.51
N LYS A 3 -8.39 -5.31 -9.60
CA LYS A 3 -8.10 -6.54 -10.31
C LYS A 3 -6.66 -6.62 -10.81
N GLU A 4 -6.12 -5.50 -11.30
CA GLU A 4 -4.73 -5.42 -11.77
C GLU A 4 -3.76 -5.52 -10.61
N ILE A 5 -4.09 -4.92 -9.47
CA ILE A 5 -3.29 -5.04 -8.26
C ILE A 5 -3.27 -6.49 -7.79
N GLN A 6 -4.43 -7.14 -7.75
CA GLN A 6 -4.54 -8.54 -7.36
C GLN A 6 -3.71 -9.45 -8.29
N LYS A 7 -3.80 -9.24 -9.60
CA LYS A 7 -3.01 -10.00 -10.56
C LYS A 7 -1.52 -9.84 -10.32
N ALA A 8 -1.08 -8.61 -10.08
CA ALA A 8 0.32 -8.32 -9.80
C ALA A 8 0.79 -9.04 -8.54
N LEU A 9 0.01 -8.98 -7.47
CA LEU A 9 0.36 -9.64 -6.22
C LEU A 9 0.38 -11.16 -6.34
N LEU A 10 -0.52 -11.75 -7.13
CA LEU A 10 -0.50 -13.19 -7.39
C LEU A 10 0.77 -13.61 -8.11
N ARG A 11 1.34 -12.77 -8.95
CA ARG A 11 2.60 -13.07 -9.64
C ARG A 11 3.78 -13.22 -8.68
N VAL A 12 3.71 -12.59 -7.51
CA VAL A 12 4.72 -12.76 -6.46
C VAL A 12 4.25 -13.73 -5.38
N ARG A 13 3.22 -14.50 -5.67
CA ARG A 13 2.68 -15.57 -4.81
C ARG A 13 2.08 -15.05 -3.50
N ALA A 14 1.45 -13.89 -3.55
CA ALA A 14 0.72 -13.37 -2.41
C ALA A 14 -0.43 -14.31 -2.03
N ILE A 15 -0.66 -14.46 -0.75
CA ILE A 15 -1.70 -15.32 -0.18
C ILE A 15 -2.58 -14.51 0.77
N GLY A 16 -3.78 -15.03 1.05
CA GLY A 16 -4.66 -14.45 2.05
C GLY A 16 -5.07 -13.02 1.76
N MET A 17 -5.35 -12.70 0.49
CA MET A 17 -5.75 -11.34 0.12
C MET A 17 -7.11 -11.00 0.69
N ASN A 18 -7.19 -9.88 1.40
CA ASN A 18 -8.40 -9.36 2.00
C ASN A 18 -8.52 -7.87 1.78
N TYR A 19 -9.73 -7.40 1.56
CA TYR A 19 -9.99 -5.97 1.51
C TYR A 19 -10.29 -5.44 2.91
N LYS A 20 -9.80 -4.25 3.19
CA LYS A 20 -10.17 -3.50 4.37
C LYS A 20 -11.20 -2.45 3.97
N PHE A 21 -12.28 -2.36 4.73
CA PHE A 21 -13.37 -1.42 4.44
C PHE A 21 -13.39 -0.30 5.46
N ASP A 22 -13.74 0.89 4.99
CA ASP A 22 -13.98 2.03 5.88
C ASP A 22 -15.38 1.95 6.52
N GLY A 23 -15.71 2.95 7.33
CA GLY A 23 -17.02 2.99 8.00
C GLY A 23 -18.20 3.13 7.04
N ASN A 24 -17.97 3.50 5.78
CA ASN A 24 -19.00 3.67 4.76
C ASN A 24 -19.08 2.51 3.77
N GLY A 25 -18.34 1.43 4.03
CA GLY A 25 -18.35 0.25 3.19
C GLY A 25 -17.47 0.34 1.94
N ARG A 26 -16.64 1.37 1.82
CA ARG A 26 -15.68 1.47 0.72
C ARG A 26 -14.38 0.77 1.10
N ILE A 27 -13.70 0.22 0.07
CA ILE A 27 -12.40 -0.41 0.27
C ILE A 27 -11.35 0.68 0.49
N GLU A 28 -10.69 0.66 1.65
CA GLU A 28 -9.64 1.63 1.98
C GLU A 28 -8.26 1.01 2.07
N GLY A 29 -8.16 -0.30 1.88
CA GLY A 29 -6.87 -0.98 1.90
C GLY A 29 -6.98 -2.40 1.41
N LEU A 30 -5.83 -2.96 1.06
CA LEU A 30 -5.71 -4.36 0.63
C LEU A 30 -4.62 -5.03 1.46
N SER A 31 -5.00 -6.10 2.15
CA SER A 31 -4.07 -6.90 2.94
C SER A 31 -3.72 -8.19 2.22
N PHE A 32 -2.50 -8.64 2.36
CA PHE A 32 -2.04 -9.89 1.79
C PHE A 32 -0.85 -10.42 2.60
N GLY A 33 -0.50 -11.67 2.38
CA GLY A 33 0.67 -12.28 3.01
C GLY A 33 1.69 -12.72 1.98
N LEU A 34 2.94 -12.76 2.39
CA LEU A 34 4.02 -13.37 1.64
C LEU A 34 4.73 -14.37 2.54
N ASP A 35 5.15 -15.49 1.95
CA ASP A 35 5.99 -16.45 2.63
C ASP A 35 7.45 -16.07 2.34
N ILE A 36 8.16 -15.63 3.39
CA ILE A 36 9.55 -15.22 3.29
C ILE A 36 10.39 -16.23 4.07
N LYS A 37 11.02 -17.15 3.34
CA LYS A 37 11.88 -18.19 3.93
C LYS A 37 11.17 -18.99 5.02
N GLY A 38 9.92 -19.37 4.76
CA GLY A 38 9.12 -20.14 5.69
C GLY A 38 8.34 -19.32 6.70
N ASN A 39 8.52 -18.01 6.73
CA ASN A 39 7.78 -17.13 7.64
C ASN A 39 6.73 -16.36 6.86
N LYS A 40 5.50 -16.43 7.32
CA LYS A 40 4.41 -15.66 6.72
C LYS A 40 4.38 -14.26 7.31
N ILE A 41 4.51 -13.26 6.45
CA ILE A 41 4.48 -11.86 6.84
C ILE A 41 3.26 -11.21 6.19
N GLY A 42 2.47 -10.50 6.99
CA GLY A 42 1.31 -9.77 6.51
C GLY A 42 1.68 -8.35 6.13
N PHE A 43 1.00 -7.85 5.10
CA PHE A 43 1.20 -6.49 4.59
C PHE A 43 -0.15 -5.85 4.36
N THR A 44 -0.23 -4.54 4.49
CA THR A 44 -1.41 -3.77 4.12
C THR A 44 -1.02 -2.58 3.28
N LEU A 45 -1.61 -2.49 2.09
CA LEU A 45 -1.46 -1.34 1.19
C LEU A 45 -2.66 -0.43 1.39
N PRO A 46 -2.49 0.72 2.02
CA PRO A 46 -3.60 1.64 2.27
C PRO A 46 -3.75 2.66 1.15
N ILE A 47 -4.93 3.27 1.06
CA ILE A 47 -5.09 4.51 0.30
C ILE A 47 -5.50 5.61 1.27
N ASN A 48 -5.21 6.84 0.90
CA ASN A 48 -5.64 8.00 1.68
C ASN A 48 -6.29 9.01 0.75
N THR A 49 -7.60 8.95 0.68
CA THR A 49 -8.38 9.80 -0.22
C THR A 49 -8.27 11.28 0.13
N GLU A 50 -8.15 11.61 1.41
CA GLU A 50 -8.04 13.01 1.81
C GLU A 50 -6.74 13.66 1.34
N LYS A 51 -5.63 12.94 1.39
CA LYS A 51 -4.36 13.44 0.88
C LYS A 51 -4.40 13.63 -0.64
N VAL A 52 -5.07 12.73 -1.35
CA VAL A 52 -5.27 12.84 -2.79
C VAL A 52 -6.11 14.06 -3.11
N ARG A 53 -7.20 14.28 -2.37
CA ARG A 53 -8.08 15.43 -2.54
C ARG A 53 -7.32 16.75 -2.39
N ILE A 54 -6.47 16.85 -1.37
CA ILE A 54 -5.66 18.05 -1.13
C ILE A 54 -4.77 18.35 -2.34
N VAL A 55 -4.12 17.34 -2.90
CA VAL A 55 -3.27 17.50 -4.08
C VAL A 55 -4.08 17.95 -5.28
N LEU A 56 -5.21 17.30 -5.54
CA LEU A 56 -6.08 17.66 -6.66
C LEU A 56 -6.56 19.10 -6.54
N LYS A 57 -6.89 19.53 -5.34
CA LYS A 57 -7.32 20.92 -5.10
C LYS A 57 -6.18 21.91 -5.39
N LYS A 58 -4.95 21.60 -4.95
CA LYS A 58 -3.78 22.42 -5.24
C LYS A 58 -3.48 22.52 -6.73
N GLU A 59 -3.72 21.44 -7.46
CA GLU A 59 -3.52 21.39 -8.90
C GLU A 59 -4.66 22.05 -9.68
N GLN A 60 -5.65 22.60 -8.96
CA GLN A 60 -6.83 23.22 -9.55
C GLN A 60 -7.65 22.26 -10.40
N ASN A 61 -7.61 20.97 -10.05
CA ASN A 61 -8.46 19.97 -10.68
C ASN A 61 -9.90 20.19 -10.24
N LYS A 62 -10.79 20.42 -11.19
CA LYS A 62 -12.20 20.77 -10.90
C LYS A 62 -12.99 19.65 -10.22
N ARG A 63 -12.48 18.43 -10.24
CA ARG A 63 -13.15 17.27 -9.64
C ARG A 63 -12.61 16.92 -8.26
N TRP A 64 -11.90 17.83 -7.62
CA TRP A 64 -11.33 17.59 -6.28
C TRP A 64 -12.41 17.28 -5.23
N ASP A 65 -13.64 17.74 -5.43
CA ASP A 65 -14.76 17.52 -4.52
C ASP A 65 -15.67 16.34 -4.94
N ASP A 66 -15.35 15.67 -6.03
CA ASP A 66 -16.07 14.49 -6.49
C ASP A 66 -15.49 13.25 -5.81
N ASP A 67 -16.19 12.71 -4.80
CA ASP A 67 -15.72 11.60 -3.99
C ASP A 67 -15.40 10.35 -4.82
N GLU A 68 -16.21 10.03 -5.82
CA GLU A 68 -15.96 8.89 -6.70
C GLU A 68 -14.68 9.06 -7.50
N TYR A 69 -14.48 10.25 -8.04
CA TYR A 69 -13.27 10.55 -8.80
C TYR A 69 -12.02 10.45 -7.92
N VAL A 70 -12.06 11.07 -6.73
CA VAL A 70 -10.94 11.05 -5.78
C VAL A 70 -10.62 9.61 -5.39
N TYR A 71 -11.63 8.81 -5.14
CA TYR A 71 -11.47 7.40 -4.80
C TYR A 71 -10.78 6.62 -5.94
N ARG A 72 -11.22 6.81 -7.18
CA ARG A 72 -10.61 6.17 -8.34
C ARG A 72 -9.16 6.59 -8.54
N VAL A 73 -8.86 7.89 -8.37
CA VAL A 73 -7.48 8.38 -8.48
C VAL A 73 -6.60 7.74 -7.41
N SER A 74 -7.11 7.60 -6.18
CA SER A 74 -6.37 7.00 -5.08
C SER A 74 -5.95 5.56 -5.40
N TRP A 75 -6.89 4.76 -5.90
CA TRP A 75 -6.58 3.37 -6.29
C TRP A 75 -5.74 3.29 -7.57
N ALA A 76 -5.92 4.22 -8.51
CA ALA A 76 -5.09 4.26 -9.71
C ALA A 76 -3.62 4.52 -9.35
N ASN A 77 -3.37 5.42 -8.40
CA ASN A 77 -2.01 5.68 -7.92
C ASN A 77 -1.40 4.43 -7.28
N MET A 78 -2.17 3.72 -6.46
CA MET A 78 -1.69 2.49 -5.83
C MET A 78 -1.42 1.41 -6.88
N ARG A 79 -2.30 1.26 -7.87
CA ARG A 79 -2.10 0.34 -8.98
C ARG A 79 -0.79 0.64 -9.71
N ASP A 80 -0.58 1.89 -10.07
CA ASP A 80 0.60 2.29 -10.82
C ASP A 80 1.87 2.00 -10.04
N TRP A 81 1.87 2.25 -8.74
CA TRP A 81 3.00 1.94 -7.89
C TRP A 81 3.26 0.43 -7.84
N VAL A 82 2.23 -0.38 -7.61
CA VAL A 82 2.37 -1.84 -7.55
C VAL A 82 2.90 -2.40 -8.86
N VAL A 83 2.33 -1.97 -9.99
CA VAL A 83 2.74 -2.45 -11.31
C VAL A 83 4.20 -2.08 -11.58
N ALA A 84 4.61 -0.87 -11.22
CA ALA A 84 6.01 -0.44 -11.37
C ALA A 84 6.96 -1.32 -10.54
N GLN A 85 6.56 -1.70 -9.32
CA GLN A 85 7.37 -2.58 -8.48
C GLN A 85 7.52 -3.98 -9.07
N MET A 86 6.50 -4.46 -9.78
CA MET A 86 6.60 -5.77 -10.43
C MET A 86 7.75 -5.83 -11.42
N ALA A 87 7.99 -4.75 -12.16
CA ALA A 87 9.10 -4.71 -13.11
C ALA A 87 10.45 -4.88 -12.40
N LEU A 88 10.62 -4.28 -11.22
CA LEU A 88 11.85 -4.43 -10.44
C LEU A 88 12.00 -5.83 -9.87
N ILE A 89 10.90 -6.42 -9.43
CA ILE A 89 10.91 -7.78 -8.87
C ILE A 89 11.20 -8.80 -9.97
N GLU A 90 10.56 -8.67 -11.12
CA GLU A 90 10.73 -9.61 -12.24
C GLU A 90 12.12 -9.58 -12.83
N THR A 91 12.79 -8.44 -12.80
CA THR A 91 14.18 -8.30 -13.26
C THR A 91 15.19 -8.58 -12.16
N GLU A 92 14.72 -9.02 -11.01
CA GLU A 92 15.55 -9.34 -9.85
C GLU A 92 16.35 -8.16 -9.30
N MET A 93 15.93 -6.94 -9.63
CA MET A 93 16.54 -5.73 -9.07
C MET A 93 16.06 -5.46 -7.64
N ALA A 94 14.93 -6.06 -7.27
CA ALA A 94 14.41 -5.98 -5.91
C ALA A 94 13.69 -7.29 -5.56
N GLU A 95 13.71 -7.64 -4.29
CA GLU A 95 12.91 -8.75 -3.77
C GLU A 95 11.57 -8.22 -3.29
N PRO A 96 10.50 -9.07 -3.30
CA PRO A 96 9.19 -8.61 -2.80
C PRO A 96 9.24 -8.01 -1.40
N LEU A 97 10.02 -8.58 -0.49
CA LEU A 97 10.15 -8.05 0.87
C LEU A 97 10.77 -6.65 0.87
N GLN A 98 11.77 -6.38 0.01
CA GLN A 98 12.36 -5.04 -0.08
C GLN A 98 11.33 -4.01 -0.49
N VAL A 99 10.47 -4.36 -1.45
CA VAL A 99 9.45 -3.45 -1.98
C VAL A 99 8.36 -3.17 -0.96
N PHE A 100 7.85 -4.21 -0.30
CA PHE A 100 6.68 -4.08 0.56
C PHE A 100 7.01 -3.89 2.05
N LEU A 101 8.28 -3.90 2.41
CA LEU A 101 8.70 -3.86 3.83
C LEU A 101 8.05 -2.75 4.65
N PRO A 102 7.91 -1.51 4.16
CA PRO A 102 7.27 -0.46 4.96
C PRO A 102 5.84 -0.80 5.35
N TYR A 103 5.17 -1.66 4.61
CA TYR A 103 3.78 -2.05 4.81
C TYR A 103 3.63 -3.35 5.59
N ALA A 104 4.74 -3.96 6.04
CA ALA A 104 4.70 -5.17 6.87
C ALA A 104 4.04 -4.84 8.21
N GLU A 105 3.12 -5.70 8.64
CA GLU A 105 2.38 -5.48 9.89
C GLU A 105 2.87 -6.39 11.01
N ASP A 106 2.79 -5.87 12.25
CA ASP A 106 2.98 -6.68 13.45
C ASP A 106 1.64 -7.27 13.92
N ASN A 107 1.66 -7.91 15.09
CA ASN A 107 0.47 -8.53 15.68
C ASN A 107 -0.64 -7.54 16.03
N THR A 108 -0.31 -6.26 16.14
CA THR A 108 -1.28 -5.21 16.50
C THR A 108 -1.88 -4.52 15.29
N GLY A 109 -1.42 -4.89 14.08
CA GLY A 109 -1.83 -4.23 12.84
C GLY A 109 -1.03 -2.99 12.50
N LYS A 110 -0.01 -2.66 13.28
CA LYS A 110 0.89 -1.54 12.99
C LYS A 110 1.89 -1.95 11.92
N THR A 111 2.11 -1.05 10.94
CA THR A 111 3.11 -1.32 9.91
C THR A 111 4.51 -0.99 10.41
N LEU A 112 5.51 -1.56 9.76
CA LEU A 112 6.91 -1.24 10.07
C LEU A 112 7.18 0.25 9.90
N TYR A 113 6.62 0.88 8.87
CA TYR A 113 6.76 2.32 8.68
C TYR A 113 6.27 3.09 9.91
N GLU A 114 5.07 2.76 10.39
CA GLU A 114 4.49 3.41 11.57
C GLU A 114 5.35 3.20 12.81
N LYS A 115 5.86 1.98 12.98
CA LYS A 115 6.74 1.67 14.12
C LYS A 115 8.03 2.46 14.10
N VAL A 116 8.64 2.62 12.92
CA VAL A 116 9.88 3.40 12.78
C VAL A 116 9.63 4.87 13.12
N ILE A 117 8.53 5.44 12.64
CA ILE A 117 8.16 6.81 12.93
C ILE A 117 7.89 6.99 14.43
N ASP A 118 7.08 6.10 15.03
CA ASP A 118 6.69 6.18 16.43
C ASP A 118 7.87 6.01 17.38
N SER A 119 8.80 5.13 17.03
CA SER A 119 9.97 4.83 17.85
C SER A 119 11.13 5.79 17.62
N ASN A 120 10.99 6.65 16.62
CA ASN A 120 12.01 7.64 16.30
C ASN A 120 13.37 7.01 15.97
N LEU A 121 13.36 5.85 15.29
CA LEU A 121 14.58 5.11 14.95
C LEU A 121 15.40 5.76 13.85
N LEU A 122 14.79 6.66 13.07
CA LEU A 122 15.49 7.33 11.99
C LEU A 122 16.54 8.28 12.51
N LEU A 123 17.63 8.40 11.77
CA LEU A 123 18.71 9.35 12.06
C LEU A 123 19.41 9.10 13.40
N GLY A 124 19.34 7.90 13.92
CA GLY A 124 19.99 7.59 15.18
C GLY A 124 19.48 8.45 16.31
N SER A 125 18.24 8.77 16.33
CA SER A 125 17.63 9.74 17.21
C SER A 125 17.46 9.26 18.65
N GLY A 126 18.09 8.22 19.04
CA GLY A 126 18.11 7.77 20.43
C GLY A 126 19.04 8.59 21.32
N ASN A 127 19.50 9.67 20.85
CA ASN A 127 20.39 10.52 21.62
C ASN A 127 19.73 11.21 22.74
#